data_5a337c07ce8414f9ab79554c85909cb6
#
_entry.id   5a337c07ce8414f9ab79554c85909cb6
#
_cell.length_a   1.000
_cell.length_b   1.000
_cell.length_c   1.000
_cell.angle_alpha   90.00
_cell.angle_beta   90.00
_cell.angle_gamma   90.00
#
_symmetry.space_group_name_H-M   'P 1'
#
loop_
_entity.id
_entity.type
_entity.pdbx_description
1 polymer ?
#
loop_
_entity_poly.entity_id
_entity_poly.type
_entity_poly.pdbx_seq_one_letter_code
_entity_poly.pdbx_strand_id
1 'polypeptide(L)'
;IREKESGAIVKKKNYDMYLDVDAKFENKQETALYKMFILASKEGVLQTKAFQKWCSKHYKKIDDWFTKVDNVTEASMNKNGYAKTKTIYKRFLFWNIPHDRTVWTDKAYDQCLYVWGFNNFLEDEDNMKEKAAIEVKLWDEYLIFAAVLGIADRVEKQLKVAIPRYEETTTYNNFPIYYYTHTFAHNSMSAASSAASAGQGG
;
A
#
# COMPACT_ATOMS: atom_id res chain seq x y z
N ILE A 1 -4.54 16.45 -2.06
CA ILE A 1 -4.22 16.27 -0.63
C ILE A 1 -3.60 17.56 -0.10
N ARG A 2 -3.93 17.95 1.12
CA ARG A 2 -3.30 19.08 1.82
C ARG A 2 -2.69 18.61 3.13
N GLU A 3 -1.46 19.00 3.40
CA GLU A 3 -0.78 18.76 4.67
C GLU A 3 -1.21 19.80 5.72
N LYS A 4 -1.42 19.33 6.95
CA LYS A 4 -1.65 20.16 8.13
C LYS A 4 -0.74 19.73 9.26
N GLU A 5 -0.02 20.66 9.86
CA GLU A 5 0.73 20.40 11.08
C GLU A 5 -0.14 20.59 12.32
N SER A 6 -0.06 19.72 13.30
CA SER A 6 -0.74 19.88 14.58
C SER A 6 0.12 19.38 15.74
N GLY A 7 0.14 20.12 16.82
CA GLY A 7 0.86 19.83 18.07
C GLY A 7 1.87 20.92 18.44
N ALA A 8 1.94 21.27 19.72
CA ALA A 8 2.79 22.34 20.21
C ALA A 8 4.25 21.90 20.46
N ILE A 9 4.48 20.62 20.81
CA ILE A 9 5.80 20.09 21.20
C ILE A 9 6.29 19.06 20.19
N VAL A 10 5.38 18.22 19.63
CA VAL A 10 5.67 17.28 18.55
C VAL A 10 4.74 17.59 17.40
N LYS A 11 5.29 18.09 16.31
CA LYS A 11 4.53 18.36 15.10
C LYS A 11 4.14 17.05 14.45
N LYS A 12 2.86 16.67 14.53
CA LYS A 12 2.30 15.54 13.80
C LYS A 12 1.74 16.02 12.48
N LYS A 13 2.21 15.43 11.39
CA LYS A 13 1.67 15.67 10.06
C LYS A 13 0.27 15.05 9.97
N ASN A 14 -0.70 15.85 9.58
CA ASN A 14 -2.05 15.42 9.28
C ASN A 14 -2.36 15.85 7.85
N TYR A 15 -3.19 15.08 7.19
CA TYR A 15 -3.51 15.30 5.79
C TYR A 15 -5.01 15.36 5.61
N ASP A 16 -5.46 16.26 4.75
CA ASP A 16 -6.81 16.31 4.24
C ASP A 16 -6.78 15.78 2.80
N MET A 17 -7.51 14.70 2.53
CA MET A 17 -7.70 14.16 1.19
C MET A 17 -9.07 14.59 0.68
N TYR A 18 -9.10 15.32 -0.43
CA TYR A 18 -10.33 15.72 -1.11
C TYR A 18 -10.73 14.61 -2.07
N LEU A 19 -11.91 14.06 -1.87
CA LEU A 19 -12.42 12.93 -2.63
C LEU A 19 -13.36 13.43 -3.73
N ASP A 20 -13.21 12.87 -4.92
CA ASP A 20 -14.17 13.02 -6.01
C ASP A 20 -15.28 11.99 -5.82
N VAL A 21 -16.47 12.45 -5.44
CA VAL A 21 -17.62 11.58 -5.15
C VAL A 21 -18.14 10.84 -6.39
N ASP A 22 -17.83 11.34 -7.58
CA ASP A 22 -18.23 10.77 -8.86
C ASP A 22 -17.16 9.87 -9.49
N ALA A 23 -16.02 9.66 -8.79
CA ALA A 23 -14.94 8.82 -9.28
C ALA A 23 -15.40 7.39 -9.52
N LYS A 24 -15.02 6.86 -10.71
CA LYS A 24 -15.35 5.50 -11.14
C LYS A 24 -14.09 4.67 -11.24
N PHE A 25 -14.18 3.43 -10.80
CA PHE A 25 -13.10 2.46 -10.84
C PHE A 25 -13.58 1.21 -11.57
N GLU A 26 -12.74 0.64 -12.42
CA GLU A 26 -13.02 -0.62 -13.11
C GLU A 26 -12.90 -1.81 -12.15
N ASN A 27 -12.00 -1.72 -11.19
CA ASN A 27 -11.75 -2.77 -10.20
C ASN A 27 -12.76 -2.70 -9.05
N LYS A 28 -13.39 -3.84 -8.75
CA LYS A 28 -14.38 -3.93 -7.67
C LYS A 28 -13.78 -3.68 -6.28
N GLN A 29 -12.54 -4.07 -6.05
CA GLN A 29 -11.83 -3.89 -4.78
C GLN A 29 -11.48 -2.42 -4.57
N GLU A 30 -11.04 -1.73 -5.63
CA GLU A 30 -10.80 -0.28 -5.59
C GLU A 30 -12.09 0.48 -5.34
N THR A 31 -13.16 0.12 -6.05
CA THR A 31 -14.51 0.69 -5.81
C THR A 31 -14.95 0.51 -4.37
N ALA A 32 -14.72 -0.68 -3.79
CA ALA A 32 -15.09 -0.96 -2.39
C ALA A 32 -14.25 -0.16 -1.40
N LEU A 33 -12.93 -0.03 -1.64
CA LEU A 33 -12.04 0.80 -0.84
C LEU A 33 -12.45 2.27 -0.89
N TYR A 34 -12.71 2.79 -2.08
CA TYR A 34 -13.09 4.18 -2.26
C TYR A 34 -14.43 4.50 -1.57
N LYS A 35 -15.39 3.57 -1.61
CA LYS A 35 -16.63 3.69 -0.82
C LYS A 35 -16.36 3.78 0.68
N MET A 36 -15.37 3.07 1.20
CA MET A 36 -14.97 3.21 2.61
C MET A 36 -14.38 4.59 2.90
N PHE A 37 -13.58 5.15 1.98
CA PHE A 37 -13.08 6.52 2.10
C PHE A 37 -14.21 7.55 2.13
N ILE A 38 -15.18 7.42 1.22
CA ILE A 38 -16.38 8.29 1.20
C ILE A 38 -17.16 8.20 2.52
N LEU A 39 -17.40 6.98 3.02
CA LEU A 39 -18.12 6.76 4.29
C LEU A 39 -17.37 7.32 5.51
N ALA A 40 -16.07 7.39 5.47
CA ALA A 40 -15.23 7.94 6.54
C ALA A 40 -15.00 9.45 6.41
N SER A 41 -15.30 10.03 5.24
CA SER A 41 -15.14 11.45 4.97
C SER A 41 -16.30 12.28 5.51
N LYS A 42 -16.05 13.59 5.63
CA LYS A 42 -17.09 14.59 5.88
C LYS A 42 -17.07 15.58 4.73
N GLU A 43 -18.21 15.72 4.05
CA GLU A 43 -18.34 16.64 2.91
C GLU A 43 -17.26 16.42 1.82
N GLY A 44 -16.93 15.15 1.55
CA GLY A 44 -15.91 14.79 0.56
C GLY A 44 -14.46 15.01 1.03
N VAL A 45 -14.24 15.41 2.29
CA VAL A 45 -12.90 15.57 2.85
C VAL A 45 -12.60 14.47 3.84
N LEU A 46 -11.60 13.65 3.54
CA LEU A 46 -11.12 12.58 4.39
C LEU A 46 -9.89 13.04 5.17
N GLN A 47 -10.03 13.19 6.48
CA GLN A 47 -8.97 13.62 7.38
C GLN A 47 -8.28 12.41 8.00
N THR A 48 -6.94 12.44 8.11
CA THR A 48 -6.14 11.32 8.65
C THR A 48 -6.68 10.80 10.00
N LYS A 49 -6.88 11.68 10.98
CA LYS A 49 -7.36 11.28 12.30
C LYS A 49 -8.79 10.72 12.29
N ALA A 50 -9.66 11.31 11.47
CA ALA A 50 -11.03 10.84 11.32
C ALA A 50 -11.05 9.45 10.70
N PHE A 51 -10.21 9.22 9.69
CA PHE A 51 -10.09 7.93 9.05
C PHE A 51 -9.51 6.86 9.97
N GLN A 52 -8.48 7.17 10.74
CA GLN A 52 -7.95 6.24 11.75
C GLN A 52 -9.02 5.81 12.76
N LYS A 53 -9.79 6.75 13.28
CA LYS A 53 -10.92 6.45 14.19
C LYS A 53 -11.99 5.61 13.51
N TRP A 54 -12.29 5.91 12.24
CA TRP A 54 -13.24 5.14 11.47
C TRP A 54 -12.75 3.71 11.25
N CYS A 55 -11.47 3.51 10.91
CA CYS A 55 -10.85 2.20 10.74
C CYS A 55 -10.93 1.36 12.02
N SER A 56 -10.58 1.95 13.16
CA SER A 56 -10.67 1.27 14.45
C SER A 56 -12.11 0.82 14.77
N LYS A 57 -13.10 1.62 14.40
CA LYS A 57 -14.51 1.34 14.64
C LYS A 57 -15.09 0.30 13.68
N HIS A 58 -14.51 0.18 12.48
CA HIS A 58 -14.99 -0.67 11.40
C HIS A 58 -13.93 -1.69 10.95
N TYR A 59 -13.06 -2.13 11.88
CA TYR A 59 -11.94 -3.01 11.56
C TYR A 59 -12.36 -4.30 10.85
N LYS A 60 -13.49 -4.91 11.23
CA LYS A 60 -14.03 -6.10 10.55
C LYS A 60 -14.31 -5.87 9.06
N LYS A 61 -14.83 -4.69 8.70
CA LYS A 61 -15.09 -4.33 7.31
C LYS A 61 -13.81 -4.18 6.50
N ILE A 62 -12.74 -3.70 7.14
CA ILE A 62 -11.42 -3.57 6.53
C ILE A 62 -10.77 -4.94 6.37
N ASP A 63 -10.85 -5.78 7.39
CA ASP A 63 -10.36 -7.16 7.38
C ASP A 63 -11.05 -8.00 6.28
N ASP A 64 -12.38 -7.91 6.19
CA ASP A 64 -13.16 -8.52 5.11
C ASP A 64 -12.74 -8.03 3.71
N TRP A 65 -12.35 -6.77 3.59
CA TRP A 65 -11.86 -6.23 2.32
C TRP A 65 -10.49 -6.80 1.97
N PHE A 66 -9.55 -6.84 2.91
CA PHE A 66 -8.24 -7.47 2.71
C PHE A 66 -8.37 -8.93 2.34
N THR A 67 -9.20 -9.70 3.05
CA THR A 67 -9.49 -11.11 2.72
C THR A 67 -9.98 -11.27 1.27
N LYS A 68 -10.83 -10.36 0.78
CA LYS A 68 -11.29 -10.39 -0.62
C LYS A 68 -10.18 -10.05 -1.60
N VAL A 69 -9.30 -9.10 -1.27
CA VAL A 69 -8.14 -8.76 -2.10
C VAL A 69 -7.20 -9.95 -2.19
N ASP A 70 -6.89 -10.58 -1.05
CA ASP A 70 -6.02 -11.76 -0.99
C ASP A 70 -6.56 -12.91 -1.83
N ASN A 71 -7.85 -13.22 -1.70
CA ASN A 71 -8.51 -14.29 -2.47
C ASN A 71 -8.45 -14.03 -4.00
N VAL A 72 -8.69 -12.80 -4.43
CA VAL A 72 -8.61 -12.43 -5.85
C VAL A 72 -7.17 -12.48 -6.34
N THR A 73 -6.22 -12.05 -5.53
CA THR A 73 -4.79 -12.09 -5.84
C THR A 73 -4.32 -13.54 -5.96
N GLU A 74 -4.66 -14.40 -5.01
CA GLU A 74 -4.30 -15.82 -5.05
C GLU A 74 -4.89 -16.51 -6.28
N ALA A 75 -6.17 -16.27 -6.59
CA ALA A 75 -6.81 -16.80 -7.78
C ALA A 75 -6.10 -16.32 -9.07
N SER A 76 -5.71 -15.05 -9.13
CA SER A 76 -4.96 -14.49 -10.25
C SER A 76 -3.57 -15.13 -10.38
N MET A 77 -2.86 -15.31 -9.28
CA MET A 77 -1.53 -15.95 -9.27
C MET A 77 -1.59 -17.40 -9.72
N ASN A 78 -2.60 -18.15 -9.27
CA ASN A 78 -2.83 -19.52 -9.74
C ASN A 78 -3.15 -19.56 -11.24
N LYS A 79 -4.06 -18.70 -11.70
CA LYS A 79 -4.45 -18.58 -13.12
C LYS A 79 -3.26 -18.26 -14.02
N ASN A 80 -2.38 -17.39 -13.57
CA ASN A 80 -1.22 -16.95 -14.33
C ASN A 80 0.01 -17.85 -14.16
N GLY A 81 -0.11 -18.95 -13.39
CA GLY A 81 0.96 -19.93 -13.20
C GLY A 81 2.09 -19.46 -12.28
N TYR A 82 1.86 -18.48 -11.43
CA TYR A 82 2.82 -18.03 -10.41
C TYR A 82 2.70 -18.82 -9.11
N ALA A 83 1.55 -19.39 -8.84
CA ALA A 83 1.31 -20.26 -7.69
C ALA A 83 0.61 -21.54 -8.12
N LYS A 84 0.70 -22.58 -7.30
CA LYS A 84 -0.05 -23.81 -7.45
C LYS A 84 -0.42 -24.37 -6.07
N THR A 85 -1.59 -24.99 -5.98
CA THR A 85 -1.99 -25.69 -4.77
C THR A 85 -1.34 -27.07 -4.74
N LYS A 86 -0.70 -27.39 -3.62
CA LYS A 86 -0.11 -28.70 -3.35
C LYS A 86 -0.73 -29.27 -2.08
N THR A 87 -1.38 -30.41 -2.20
CA THR A 87 -1.88 -31.15 -1.04
C THR A 87 -0.71 -31.84 -0.33
N ILE A 88 -0.49 -31.47 0.92
CA ILE A 88 0.47 -32.13 1.82
C ILE A 88 -0.31 -32.89 2.90
N TYR A 89 0.22 -34.02 3.30
CA TYR A 89 -0.40 -34.83 4.35
C TYR A 89 0.33 -34.60 5.66
N LYS A 90 -0.38 -34.07 6.67
CA LYS A 90 0.13 -33.99 8.04
C LYS A 90 -0.31 -35.18 8.84
N ARG A 91 0.64 -35.89 9.47
CA ARG A 91 0.35 -37.02 10.34
C ARG A 91 -0.13 -36.52 11.69
N PHE A 92 -1.36 -36.88 12.05
CA PHE A 92 -1.93 -36.65 13.37
C PHE A 92 -2.35 -38.00 13.98
N LEU A 93 -1.60 -38.44 14.98
CA LEU A 93 -1.74 -39.81 15.56
C LEU A 93 -1.59 -40.89 14.48
N PHE A 94 -2.67 -41.55 14.10
CA PHE A 94 -2.71 -42.62 13.09
C PHE A 94 -3.33 -42.17 11.74
N TRP A 95 -3.71 -40.90 11.62
CA TRP A 95 -4.41 -40.37 10.46
C TRP A 95 -3.53 -39.43 9.67
N ASN A 96 -3.54 -39.56 8.35
CA ASN A 96 -2.93 -38.57 7.44
C ASN A 96 -4.03 -37.60 7.03
N ILE A 97 -3.96 -36.40 7.58
CA ILE A 97 -4.90 -35.30 7.27
C ILE A 97 -4.38 -34.52 6.08
N PRO A 98 -5.12 -34.49 4.95
CA PRO A 98 -4.74 -33.67 3.82
C PRO A 98 -4.83 -32.19 4.20
N HIS A 99 -3.84 -31.43 3.80
CA HIS A 99 -3.76 -29.99 3.99
C HIS A 99 -3.26 -29.34 2.71
N ASP A 100 -4.07 -28.51 2.12
CA ASP A 100 -3.71 -27.76 0.91
C ASP A 100 -2.81 -26.59 1.28
N ARG A 101 -1.72 -26.44 0.54
CA ARG A 101 -0.76 -25.37 0.68
C ARG A 101 -0.47 -24.75 -0.68
N THR A 102 -0.55 -23.43 -0.75
CA THR A 102 -0.08 -22.68 -1.89
C THR A 102 1.45 -22.69 -1.93
N VAL A 103 2.02 -23.06 -3.03
CA VAL A 103 3.47 -23.07 -3.29
C VAL A 103 3.76 -22.23 -4.53
N TRP A 104 4.83 -21.45 -4.46
CA TRP A 104 5.31 -20.66 -5.57
C TRP A 104 5.94 -21.54 -6.64
N THR A 105 5.82 -21.14 -7.88
CA THR A 105 6.46 -21.78 -9.04
C THR A 105 7.78 -21.10 -9.36
N ASP A 106 8.62 -21.75 -10.17
CA ASP A 106 9.87 -21.16 -10.64
C ASP A 106 9.63 -19.85 -11.38
N LYS A 107 8.52 -19.76 -12.14
CA LYS A 107 8.08 -18.51 -12.76
C LYS A 107 7.84 -17.36 -11.75
N ALA A 108 7.31 -17.68 -10.57
CA ALA A 108 7.14 -16.68 -9.52
C ALA A 108 8.48 -16.25 -8.94
N TYR A 109 9.40 -17.18 -8.72
CA TYR A 109 10.76 -16.86 -8.25
C TYR A 109 11.49 -15.95 -9.22
N ASP A 110 11.41 -16.23 -10.53
CA ASP A 110 12.00 -15.37 -11.56
C ASP A 110 11.45 -13.95 -11.50
N GLN A 111 10.13 -13.79 -11.33
CA GLN A 111 9.53 -12.46 -11.17
C GLN A 111 9.96 -11.78 -9.85
N CYS A 112 10.09 -12.52 -8.76
CA CYS A 112 10.60 -11.99 -7.50
C CYS A 112 12.02 -11.43 -7.64
N LEU A 113 12.88 -12.05 -8.44
CA LEU A 113 14.23 -11.54 -8.72
C LEU A 113 14.19 -10.18 -9.41
N TYR A 114 13.28 -9.98 -10.38
CA TYR A 114 13.11 -8.67 -11.02
C TYR A 114 12.60 -7.60 -10.03
N VAL A 115 11.60 -7.94 -9.22
CA VAL A 115 11.07 -7.03 -8.19
C VAL A 115 12.15 -6.67 -7.18
N TRP A 116 12.94 -7.64 -6.74
CA TRP A 116 14.03 -7.41 -5.80
C TRP A 116 15.17 -6.60 -6.42
N GLY A 117 15.54 -6.90 -7.67
CA GLY A 117 16.50 -6.10 -8.42
C GLY A 117 16.05 -4.64 -8.57
N PHE A 118 14.76 -4.42 -8.82
CA PHE A 118 14.18 -3.09 -8.89
C PHE A 118 14.15 -2.37 -7.52
N ASN A 119 13.85 -3.10 -6.44
CA ASN A 119 13.98 -2.56 -5.08
C ASN A 119 15.41 -2.09 -4.79
N ASN A 120 16.40 -2.92 -5.08
CA ASN A 120 17.80 -2.57 -4.88
C ASN A 120 18.21 -1.37 -5.76
N PHE A 121 17.72 -1.29 -6.99
CA PHE A 121 17.93 -0.15 -7.86
C PHE A 121 17.36 1.15 -7.25
N LEU A 122 16.15 1.10 -6.71
CA LEU A 122 15.52 2.25 -6.05
C LEU A 122 16.22 2.66 -4.75
N GLU A 123 16.88 1.73 -4.08
CA GLU A 123 17.65 2.00 -2.86
C GLU A 123 19.08 2.52 -3.11
N ASP A 124 19.58 2.37 -4.33
CA ASP A 124 20.93 2.79 -4.71
C ASP A 124 20.97 4.29 -5.02
N GLU A 125 21.55 5.07 -4.09
CA GLU A 125 21.61 6.53 -4.19
C GLU A 125 22.44 7.04 -5.38
N ASP A 126 23.47 6.31 -5.78
CA ASP A 126 24.36 6.74 -6.87
C ASP A 126 23.68 6.53 -8.22
N ASN A 127 23.04 5.39 -8.43
CA ASN A 127 22.22 5.14 -9.61
C ASN A 127 21.06 6.13 -9.73
N MET A 128 20.42 6.46 -8.60
CA MET A 128 19.29 7.38 -8.58
C MET A 128 19.71 8.82 -8.91
N LYS A 129 20.86 9.29 -8.44
CA LYS A 129 21.39 10.63 -8.77
C LYS A 129 21.75 10.76 -10.25
N GLU A 130 22.38 9.74 -10.82
CA GLU A 130 22.78 9.75 -12.23
C GLU A 130 21.58 9.79 -13.17
N LYS A 131 20.51 9.06 -12.83
CA LYS A 131 19.30 8.94 -13.67
C LYS A 131 18.27 10.02 -13.40
N ALA A 132 18.30 10.66 -12.24
CA ALA A 132 17.31 11.65 -11.83
C ALA A 132 17.10 12.79 -12.85
N ALA A 133 18.18 13.27 -13.46
CA ALA A 133 18.10 14.35 -14.44
C ALA A 133 17.52 13.90 -15.79
N ILE A 134 17.60 12.61 -16.12
CA ILE A 134 17.25 12.05 -17.43
C ILE A 134 15.78 11.53 -17.42
N GLU A 135 15.32 11.01 -16.31
CA GLU A 135 14.09 10.22 -16.22
C GLU A 135 13.01 10.85 -15.33
N VAL A 136 12.90 12.17 -15.28
CA VAL A 136 11.92 12.89 -14.41
C VAL A 136 10.51 12.33 -14.53
N LYS A 137 10.09 11.86 -15.71
CA LYS A 137 8.76 11.29 -15.94
C LYS A 137 8.54 9.92 -15.28
N LEU A 138 9.61 9.15 -15.05
CA LEU A 138 9.52 7.82 -14.43
C LEU A 138 9.48 7.90 -12.90
N TRP A 139 9.80 9.05 -12.32
CA TRP A 139 9.80 9.20 -10.87
C TRP A 139 8.44 9.02 -10.23
N ASP A 140 7.36 9.40 -10.89
CA ASP A 140 6.00 9.17 -10.39
C ASP A 140 5.73 7.66 -10.27
N GLU A 141 6.17 6.85 -11.24
CA GLU A 141 6.05 5.39 -11.20
C GLU A 141 6.97 4.79 -10.14
N TYR A 142 8.22 5.26 -10.03
CA TYR A 142 9.16 4.80 -9.01
C TYR A 142 8.63 5.02 -7.59
N LEU A 143 7.94 6.13 -7.34
CA LEU A 143 7.34 6.43 -6.06
C LEU A 143 6.13 5.53 -5.74
N ILE A 144 5.33 5.15 -6.74
CA ILE A 144 4.27 4.16 -6.56
C ILE A 144 4.88 2.83 -6.10
N PHE A 145 5.88 2.34 -6.83
CA PHE A 145 6.56 1.09 -6.47
C PHE A 145 7.28 1.20 -5.14
N ALA A 146 7.97 2.30 -4.86
CA ALA A 146 8.62 2.55 -3.58
C ALA A 146 7.62 2.51 -2.41
N ALA A 147 6.42 3.03 -2.60
CA ALA A 147 5.35 2.96 -1.60
C ALA A 147 4.90 1.51 -1.36
N VAL A 148 4.71 0.73 -2.43
CA VAL A 148 4.33 -0.69 -2.34
C VAL A 148 5.45 -1.52 -1.67
N LEU A 149 6.72 -1.21 -1.97
CA LEU A 149 7.89 -1.90 -1.41
C LEU A 149 8.25 -1.43 0.00
N GLY A 150 7.61 -0.38 0.53
CA GLY A 150 7.85 0.15 1.86
C GLY A 150 9.10 1.03 2.00
N ILE A 151 9.67 1.51 0.88
CA ILE A 151 10.89 2.33 0.82
C ILE A 151 10.64 3.76 0.33
N ALA A 152 9.38 4.21 0.32
CA ALA A 152 8.99 5.52 -0.21
C ALA A 152 9.76 6.70 0.44
N ASP A 153 9.95 6.69 1.76
CA ASP A 153 10.67 7.74 2.48
C ASP A 153 12.12 7.89 2.02
N ARG A 154 12.76 6.76 1.69
CA ARG A 154 14.14 6.74 1.21
C ARG A 154 14.24 7.29 -0.20
N VAL A 155 13.39 6.82 -1.09
CA VAL A 155 13.31 7.29 -2.49
C VAL A 155 12.95 8.77 -2.55
N GLU A 156 12.05 9.25 -1.68
CA GLU A 156 11.73 10.67 -1.55
C GLU A 156 12.95 11.53 -1.20
N LYS A 157 13.74 11.10 -0.22
CA LYS A 157 14.96 11.83 0.17
C LYS A 157 15.96 11.90 -0.97
N GLN A 158 16.15 10.81 -1.69
CA GLN A 158 17.03 10.76 -2.86
C GLN A 158 16.54 11.70 -3.95
N LEU A 159 15.23 11.71 -4.23
CA LEU A 159 14.62 12.58 -5.22
C LEU A 159 14.82 14.05 -4.90
N LYS A 160 14.61 14.45 -3.65
CA LYS A 160 14.83 15.85 -3.20
C LYS A 160 16.29 16.30 -3.34
N VAL A 161 17.24 15.38 -3.19
CA VAL A 161 18.67 15.66 -3.41
C VAL A 161 18.99 15.77 -4.90
N ALA A 162 18.44 14.86 -5.69
CA ALA A 162 18.74 14.77 -7.11
C ALA A 162 18.05 15.87 -7.92
N ILE A 163 16.84 16.27 -7.55
CA ILE A 163 16.03 17.28 -8.21
C ILE A 163 15.47 18.25 -7.14
N PRO A 164 16.25 19.26 -6.69
CA PRO A 164 15.83 20.15 -5.61
C PRO A 164 14.53 20.94 -5.89
N ARG A 165 14.15 21.09 -7.17
CA ARG A 165 12.91 21.74 -7.60
C ARG A 165 11.91 20.77 -8.23
N TYR A 166 11.93 19.51 -7.82
CA TYR A 166 11.02 18.50 -8.38
C TYR A 166 9.54 18.93 -8.29
N GLU A 167 9.14 19.51 -7.18
CA GLU A 167 7.77 19.98 -6.95
C GLU A 167 7.35 21.11 -7.93
N GLU A 168 8.31 21.86 -8.47
CA GLU A 168 8.08 22.94 -9.44
C GLU A 168 8.08 22.42 -10.90
N THR A 169 8.76 21.31 -11.18
CA THR A 169 9.03 20.82 -12.55
C THR A 169 8.05 19.77 -13.05
N THR A 170 7.29 19.15 -12.18
CA THR A 170 6.30 18.13 -12.58
C THR A 170 4.95 18.79 -12.86
N THR A 171 4.42 18.53 -14.04
CA THR A 171 3.03 18.89 -14.44
C THR A 171 2.00 18.15 -13.56
N TYR A 172 2.44 17.09 -12.90
CA TYR A 172 1.69 16.32 -11.94
C TYR A 172 2.39 16.39 -10.58
N ASN A 173 1.89 17.25 -9.72
CA ASN A 173 2.29 17.35 -8.32
C ASN A 173 1.76 16.11 -7.53
N ASN A 174 2.04 14.89 -8.05
CA ASN A 174 1.49 13.64 -7.55
C ASN A 174 2.35 13.01 -6.44
N PHE A 175 3.60 13.47 -6.29
CA PHE A 175 4.50 12.98 -5.25
C PHE A 175 3.87 12.98 -3.85
N PRO A 176 3.25 14.09 -3.38
CA PRO A 176 2.56 14.07 -2.11
C PRO A 176 1.46 13.02 -2.04
N ILE A 177 0.78 12.72 -3.16
CA ILE A 177 -0.35 11.78 -3.20
C ILE A 177 0.13 10.37 -2.85
N TYR A 178 1.21 9.88 -3.44
CA TYR A 178 1.71 8.52 -3.18
C TYR A 178 2.25 8.36 -1.76
N TYR A 179 3.07 9.31 -1.32
CA TYR A 179 3.58 9.32 0.04
C TYR A 179 2.46 9.39 1.07
N TYR A 180 1.49 10.27 0.87
CA TYR A 180 0.37 10.46 1.78
C TYR A 180 -0.59 9.28 1.75
N THR A 181 -0.83 8.67 0.60
CA THR A 181 -1.67 7.49 0.47
C THR A 181 -1.05 6.30 1.21
N HIS A 182 0.25 6.08 1.07
CA HIS A 182 0.98 5.05 1.81
C HIS A 182 0.91 5.29 3.33
N THR A 183 1.26 6.49 3.80
CA THR A 183 1.21 6.85 5.22
C THR A 183 -0.21 6.72 5.77
N PHE A 184 -1.20 7.10 4.99
CA PHE A 184 -2.60 7.01 5.32
C PHE A 184 -3.07 5.56 5.44
N ALA A 185 -2.75 4.73 4.47
CA ALA A 185 -3.06 3.31 4.47
C ALA A 185 -2.40 2.59 5.66
N HIS A 186 -1.09 2.79 5.85
CA HIS A 186 -0.34 2.19 6.96
C HIS A 186 -0.92 2.56 8.33
N ASN A 187 -1.18 3.83 8.58
CA ASN A 187 -1.77 4.29 9.84
C ASN A 187 -3.17 3.73 10.07
N SER A 188 -3.95 3.58 9.00
CA SER A 188 -5.32 3.06 9.07
C SER A 188 -5.35 1.57 9.37
N MET A 189 -4.47 0.80 8.74
CA MET A 189 -4.30 -0.63 9.00
C MET A 189 -3.80 -0.88 10.42
N SER A 190 -2.83 -0.10 10.89
CA SER A 190 -2.34 -0.18 12.28
C SER A 190 -3.45 0.09 13.29
N ALA A 191 -4.30 1.08 13.04
CA ALA A 191 -5.44 1.38 13.90
C ALA A 191 -6.49 0.25 13.91
N ALA A 192 -6.77 -0.35 12.73
CA ALA A 192 -7.69 -1.47 12.60
C ALA A 192 -7.15 -2.73 13.30
N SER A 193 -5.87 -3.05 13.10
CA SER A 193 -5.19 -4.19 13.75
C SER A 193 -5.17 -4.05 15.28
N SER A 194 -4.86 -2.85 15.79
CA SER A 194 -4.87 -2.58 17.24
C SER A 194 -6.27 -2.75 17.84
N ALA A 195 -7.31 -2.32 17.12
CA ALA A 195 -8.70 -2.49 17.57
C ALA A 195 -9.14 -3.96 17.56
N ALA A 196 -8.72 -4.73 16.54
CA ALA A 196 -8.98 -6.16 16.46
C ALA A 196 -8.33 -6.93 17.62
N SER A 197 -7.08 -6.62 17.94
CA SER A 197 -6.36 -7.26 19.05
C SER A 197 -6.99 -6.94 20.42
N ALA A 198 -7.47 -5.72 20.61
CA ALA A 198 -8.15 -5.32 21.84
C ALA A 198 -9.53 -5.99 21.99
N GLY A 199 -10.21 -6.31 20.88
CA GLY A 199 -11.51 -6.99 20.89
C GLY A 199 -11.46 -8.51 21.12
N GLN A 200 -10.27 -9.13 21.06
CA GLN A 200 -10.08 -10.58 21.31
C GLN A 200 -9.72 -10.90 22.76
N GLY A 201 -9.48 -9.91 23.60
CA GLY A 201 -9.09 -10.05 25.01
C GLY A 201 -10.20 -9.83 26.02
N GLY A 202 -11.48 -9.83 25.61
CA GLY A 202 -12.65 -9.64 26.44
C GLY A 202 -13.53 -10.88 26.50
#